data_765c5e672213ada63606e444672660c0
#
_entry.id   765c5e672213ada63606e444672660c0
#
_cell.length_a   1.000
_cell.length_b   1.000
_cell.length_c   1.000
_cell.angle_alpha   90.00
_cell.angle_beta   90.00
_cell.angle_gamma   90.00
#
_symmetry.space_group_name_H-M   'P 1'
#
loop_
_entity.id
_entity.type
_entity.pdbx_description
1 polymer ?
#
loop_
_entity_poly.entity_id
_entity_poly.type
_entity_poly.pdbx_seq_one_letter_code
_entity_poly.pdbx_strand_id
1 'polypeptide(L)'
;DMMILLSAFCNFYPYARSIVLGEDWPDTKTFYRKRAARILPSYYFMLAIDLFFYILPGHKYRNVGALCKDIVTHVFCVAPNWSDTYISTSFNGVLWTVQMEVIYYLLLPWIARLFRKWAFATYSVMLMISVTSTAVILNCFAGKERNYGNNILTFMGIYANGMLCCILYVMWKKYVTENKYSRLAGTVISVLCIFLMNGMIHKYDGDVNLQAVQLQSRLVQSFLFALFLFSTACAGEYYQKLYSNRVASLFCKFSYNLYLWHQMIAVWLKEKRIPYWSGDTPPNMTGDRVWQWKYQILIIVVSAAVAVA
;
A
#
# COMPACT_ATOMS: atom_id res chain seq x y z
N ASP A 1 2.18 -3.78 -1.46
CA ASP A 1 1.04 -4.57 -1.96
C ASP A 1 -0.03 -4.76 -0.87
N MET A 2 0.34 -5.18 0.35
CA MET A 2 -0.63 -5.40 1.45
C MET A 2 -1.46 -4.15 1.80
N MET A 3 -0.88 -2.94 1.75
CA MET A 3 -1.62 -1.69 2.01
C MET A 3 -2.78 -1.49 1.04
N ILE A 4 -2.56 -1.72 -0.25
CA ILE A 4 -3.59 -1.56 -1.30
C ILE A 4 -4.70 -2.61 -1.10
N LEU A 5 -4.35 -3.85 -0.75
CA LEU A 5 -5.32 -4.90 -0.42
C LEU A 5 -6.17 -4.53 0.80
N LEU A 6 -5.51 -4.08 1.88
CA LEU A 6 -6.20 -3.66 3.11
C LEU A 6 -7.08 -2.43 2.86
N SER A 7 -6.61 -1.47 2.05
CA SER A 7 -7.38 -0.32 1.61
C SER A 7 -8.64 -0.76 0.85
N ALA A 8 -8.50 -1.72 -0.10
CA ALA A 8 -9.63 -2.30 -0.81
C ALA A 8 -10.64 -2.95 0.14
N PHE A 9 -10.17 -3.78 1.06
CA PHE A 9 -11.00 -4.45 2.06
C PHE A 9 -11.79 -3.44 2.90
N CYS A 10 -11.11 -2.48 3.54
CA CYS A 10 -11.74 -1.54 4.45
C CYS A 10 -12.70 -0.58 3.74
N ASN A 11 -12.36 -0.12 2.54
CA ASN A 11 -13.22 0.82 1.81
C ASN A 11 -14.42 0.14 1.16
N PHE A 12 -14.27 -1.12 0.79
CA PHE A 12 -15.36 -1.91 0.22
C PHE A 12 -16.31 -2.49 1.28
N TYR A 13 -15.91 -2.53 2.55
CA TYR A 13 -16.69 -3.15 3.62
C TYR A 13 -18.16 -2.65 3.73
N PRO A 14 -18.48 -1.34 3.67
CA PRO A 14 -19.87 -0.90 3.66
C PRO A 14 -20.66 -1.40 2.45
N TYR A 15 -20.02 -1.49 1.27
CA TYR A 15 -20.64 -2.04 0.07
C TYR A 15 -20.87 -3.55 0.17
N ALA A 16 -19.90 -4.29 0.72
CA ALA A 16 -20.04 -5.72 0.97
C ALA A 16 -21.20 -6.03 1.92
N ARG A 17 -21.37 -5.22 2.98
CA ARG A 17 -22.54 -5.33 3.88
C ARG A 17 -23.85 -5.08 3.15
N SER A 18 -23.92 -4.07 2.31
CA SER A 18 -25.10 -3.82 1.48
C SER A 18 -25.40 -4.99 0.53
N ILE A 19 -24.36 -5.59 -0.10
CA ILE A 19 -24.52 -6.71 -1.02
C ILE A 19 -24.98 -7.99 -0.30
N VAL A 20 -24.39 -8.31 0.86
CA VAL A 20 -24.60 -9.61 1.54
C VAL A 20 -25.72 -9.53 2.58
N LEU A 21 -25.82 -8.44 3.31
CA LEU A 21 -26.81 -8.27 4.41
C LEU A 21 -28.06 -7.54 3.98
N GLY A 22 -28.07 -6.88 2.79
CA GLY A 22 -29.19 -6.08 2.33
C GLY A 22 -29.29 -4.70 2.99
N GLU A 23 -28.20 -4.22 3.60
CA GLU A 23 -28.14 -2.89 4.19
C GLU A 23 -28.20 -1.78 3.12
N ASP A 24 -28.46 -0.55 3.55
CA ASP A 24 -28.53 0.60 2.65
C ASP A 24 -27.22 0.79 1.88
N TRP A 25 -27.34 1.17 0.60
CA TRP A 25 -26.20 1.41 -0.25
C TRP A 25 -25.46 2.69 0.18
N PRO A 26 -24.12 2.64 0.37
CA PRO A 26 -23.35 3.80 0.79
C PRO A 26 -23.51 4.99 -0.16
N ASP A 27 -23.75 6.18 0.39
CA ASP A 27 -23.82 7.40 -0.40
C ASP A 27 -22.43 7.77 -0.97
N THR A 28 -22.35 7.85 -2.30
CA THR A 28 -21.11 8.10 -3.03
C THR A 28 -20.49 9.46 -2.69
N LYS A 29 -21.32 10.51 -2.50
CA LYS A 29 -20.84 11.86 -2.17
C LYS A 29 -20.23 11.90 -0.77
N THR A 30 -20.88 11.28 0.18
CA THR A 30 -20.37 11.14 1.56
C THR A 30 -19.09 10.31 1.59
N PHE A 31 -19.01 9.24 0.81
CA PHE A 31 -17.78 8.45 0.68
C PHE A 31 -16.62 9.31 0.19
N TYR A 32 -16.77 10.02 -0.93
CA TYR A 32 -15.69 10.86 -1.47
C TYR A 32 -15.29 11.96 -0.50
N ARG A 33 -16.26 12.66 0.13
CA ARG A 33 -15.95 13.71 1.11
C ARG A 33 -15.12 13.18 2.29
N LYS A 34 -15.50 12.02 2.84
CA LYS A 34 -14.75 11.40 3.95
C LYS A 34 -13.34 10.99 3.56
N ARG A 35 -13.13 10.46 2.33
CA ARG A 35 -11.80 10.07 1.84
C ARG A 35 -10.93 11.28 1.52
N ALA A 36 -11.48 12.27 0.82
CA ALA A 36 -10.78 13.51 0.54
C ALA A 36 -10.33 14.22 1.83
N ALA A 37 -11.21 14.39 2.80
CA ALA A 37 -10.89 15.01 4.08
C ALA A 37 -9.83 14.25 4.89
N ARG A 38 -9.73 12.92 4.72
CA ARG A 38 -8.73 12.11 5.41
C ARG A 38 -7.34 12.16 4.77
N ILE A 39 -7.26 12.28 3.44
CA ILE A 39 -6.02 12.04 2.70
C ILE A 39 -5.44 13.33 2.14
N LEU A 40 -6.24 14.14 1.46
CA LEU A 40 -5.74 15.28 0.70
C LEU A 40 -5.05 16.37 1.55
N PRO A 41 -5.53 16.71 2.75
CA PRO A 41 -4.85 17.76 3.53
C PRO A 41 -3.40 17.40 3.86
N SER A 42 -3.15 16.23 4.42
CA SER A 42 -1.78 15.80 4.74
C SER A 42 -0.94 15.53 3.48
N TYR A 43 -1.56 15.06 2.40
CA TYR A 43 -0.87 14.86 1.13
C TYR A 43 -0.37 16.19 0.53
N TYR A 44 -1.25 17.19 0.42
CA TYR A 44 -0.84 18.50 -0.12
C TYR A 44 0.08 19.28 0.83
N PHE A 45 -0.07 19.09 2.13
CA PHE A 45 0.86 19.64 3.10
C PHE A 45 2.27 19.05 2.90
N MET A 46 2.38 17.74 2.71
CA MET A 46 3.66 17.09 2.41
C MET A 46 4.26 17.61 1.08
N LEU A 47 3.45 17.74 0.02
CA LEU A 47 3.91 18.30 -1.25
C LEU A 47 4.46 19.73 -1.08
N ALA A 48 3.79 20.55 -0.27
CA ALA A 48 4.25 21.91 0.01
C ALA A 48 5.58 21.89 0.78
N ILE A 49 5.72 21.04 1.79
CA ILE A 49 6.97 20.89 2.54
C ILE A 49 8.11 20.43 1.61
N ASP A 50 7.89 19.39 0.80
CA ASP A 50 8.90 18.93 -0.17
C ASP A 50 9.30 20.07 -1.13
N LEU A 51 8.32 20.79 -1.68
CA LEU A 51 8.58 21.85 -2.65
C LEU A 51 9.37 23.01 -2.04
N PHE A 52 8.88 23.57 -0.94
CA PHE A 52 9.43 24.83 -0.40
C PHE A 52 10.67 24.62 0.46
N PHE A 53 10.83 23.48 1.12
CA PHE A 53 11.93 23.25 2.06
C PHE A 53 13.01 22.30 1.53
N TYR A 54 12.72 21.50 0.49
CA TYR A 54 13.69 20.55 -0.04
C TYR A 54 14.03 20.78 -1.53
N ILE A 55 13.02 20.93 -2.40
CA ILE A 55 13.21 20.99 -3.84
C ILE A 55 13.75 22.37 -4.28
N LEU A 56 13.06 23.46 -3.90
CA LEU A 56 13.45 24.81 -4.31
C LEU A 56 14.79 25.23 -3.67
N PRO A 57 15.03 25.09 -2.36
CA PRO A 57 16.33 25.45 -1.77
C PRO A 57 17.48 24.58 -2.25
N GLY A 58 17.19 23.30 -2.56
CA GLY A 58 18.18 22.34 -3.04
C GLY A 58 18.45 22.40 -4.55
N HIS A 59 17.79 23.30 -5.29
CA HIS A 59 17.90 23.41 -6.77
C HIS A 59 17.83 22.05 -7.47
N LYS A 60 16.88 21.17 -7.03
CA LYS A 60 16.80 19.76 -7.45
C LYS A 60 16.44 19.58 -8.94
N TYR A 61 15.87 20.59 -9.59
CA TYR A 61 15.52 20.56 -11.02
C TYR A 61 16.38 21.55 -11.81
N ARG A 62 16.95 21.08 -12.94
CA ARG A 62 17.69 21.92 -13.88
C ARG A 62 16.78 22.68 -14.83
N ASN A 63 15.57 22.18 -15.05
CA ASN A 63 14.61 22.71 -16.01
C ASN A 63 13.28 23.05 -15.31
N VAL A 64 12.85 24.30 -15.45
CA VAL A 64 11.58 24.79 -14.89
C VAL A 64 10.38 23.99 -15.46
N GLY A 65 10.42 23.62 -16.73
CA GLY A 65 9.35 22.82 -17.34
C GLY A 65 9.21 21.43 -16.71
N ALA A 66 10.32 20.77 -16.35
CA ALA A 66 10.31 19.50 -15.64
C ALA A 66 9.73 19.66 -14.22
N LEU A 67 10.10 20.74 -13.51
CA LEU A 67 9.53 21.06 -12.20
C LEU A 67 8.01 21.29 -12.30
N CYS A 68 7.56 22.11 -13.24
CA CYS A 68 6.13 22.37 -13.46
C CYS A 68 5.35 21.10 -13.79
N LYS A 69 5.88 20.24 -14.66
CA LYS A 69 5.27 18.95 -14.98
C LYS A 69 5.14 18.10 -13.73
N ASP A 70 6.19 18.00 -12.93
CA ASP A 70 6.21 17.18 -11.73
C ASP A 70 5.21 17.70 -10.67
N ILE A 71 5.17 19.01 -10.44
CA ILE A 71 4.17 19.65 -9.56
C ILE A 71 2.75 19.32 -10.04
N VAL A 72 2.45 19.55 -11.32
CA VAL A 72 1.10 19.34 -11.87
C VAL A 72 0.68 17.88 -11.73
N THR A 73 1.55 16.93 -12.09
CA THR A 73 1.22 15.51 -11.99
C THR A 73 1.02 15.02 -10.56
N HIS A 74 1.76 15.57 -9.60
CA HIS A 74 1.55 15.28 -8.17
C HIS A 74 0.27 15.94 -7.64
N VAL A 75 -0.01 17.18 -7.99
CA VAL A 75 -1.26 17.86 -7.58
C VAL A 75 -2.49 17.11 -8.05
N PHE A 76 -2.47 16.57 -9.27
CA PHE A 76 -3.59 15.78 -9.81
C PHE A 76 -3.52 14.28 -9.46
N CYS A 77 -2.55 13.84 -8.64
CA CYS A 77 -2.38 12.44 -8.25
C CYS A 77 -2.18 11.47 -9.43
N VAL A 78 -1.47 11.88 -10.46
CA VAL A 78 -1.24 11.08 -11.69
C VAL A 78 0.24 10.87 -12.03
N ALA A 79 1.16 11.30 -11.15
CA ALA A 79 2.60 11.19 -11.36
C ALA A 79 3.11 9.79 -11.72
N PRO A 80 2.55 8.67 -11.19
CA PRO A 80 3.02 7.31 -11.53
C PRO A 80 2.83 6.91 -12.99
N ASN A 81 2.12 7.70 -13.80
CA ASN A 81 1.89 7.39 -15.21
C ASN A 81 3.09 7.73 -16.12
N TRP A 82 4.07 8.48 -15.63
CA TRP A 82 5.27 8.87 -16.38
C TRP A 82 6.53 8.58 -15.57
N SER A 83 7.53 7.98 -16.21
CA SER A 83 8.78 7.62 -15.55
C SER A 83 9.56 8.81 -15.01
N ASP A 84 9.50 9.96 -15.67
CA ASP A 84 10.17 11.19 -15.26
C ASP A 84 9.55 11.83 -14.01
N THR A 85 8.25 11.69 -13.79
CA THR A 85 7.56 12.19 -12.59
C THR A 85 7.36 11.11 -11.52
N TYR A 86 7.74 9.86 -11.80
CA TYR A 86 7.67 8.74 -10.86
C TYR A 86 9.06 8.30 -10.36
N ILE A 87 9.99 7.99 -11.29
CA ILE A 87 11.31 7.46 -10.94
C ILE A 87 12.33 8.57 -10.69
N SER A 88 12.24 9.65 -11.50
CA SER A 88 13.19 10.77 -11.46
C SER A 88 12.65 11.97 -10.68
N THR A 89 11.51 11.83 -10.04
CA THR A 89 10.95 12.89 -9.18
C THR A 89 11.88 13.21 -8.01
N SER A 90 11.92 14.48 -7.63
CA SER A 90 12.56 14.92 -6.39
C SER A 90 11.55 15.06 -5.23
N PHE A 91 10.27 14.87 -5.50
CA PHE A 91 9.26 14.73 -4.45
C PHE A 91 9.43 13.43 -3.66
N ASN A 92 8.81 13.38 -2.50
CA ASN A 92 8.83 12.21 -1.63
C ASN A 92 8.37 10.96 -2.40
N GLY A 93 9.27 9.98 -2.51
CA GLY A 93 9.05 8.78 -3.32
C GLY A 93 7.90 7.88 -2.86
N VAL A 94 7.35 8.04 -1.63
CA VAL A 94 6.19 7.23 -1.19
C VAL A 94 4.85 7.75 -1.71
N LEU A 95 4.81 8.96 -2.25
CA LEU A 95 3.55 9.60 -2.68
C LEU A 95 2.84 8.84 -3.79
N TRP A 96 3.57 8.05 -4.60
CA TRP A 96 2.96 7.25 -5.67
C TRP A 96 1.89 6.28 -5.17
N THR A 97 2.06 5.68 -3.99
CA THR A 97 1.06 4.76 -3.42
C THR A 97 -0.20 5.47 -3.00
N VAL A 98 -0.07 6.68 -2.44
CA VAL A 98 -1.21 7.53 -2.08
C VAL A 98 -1.98 7.94 -3.33
N GLN A 99 -1.27 8.30 -4.40
CA GLN A 99 -1.90 8.64 -5.68
C GLN A 99 -2.66 7.45 -6.27
N MET A 100 -2.09 6.24 -6.18
CA MET A 100 -2.79 5.01 -6.55
C MET A 100 -4.06 4.78 -5.72
N GLU A 101 -3.99 5.00 -4.41
CA GLU A 101 -5.17 4.90 -3.55
C GLU A 101 -6.24 5.92 -3.92
N VAL A 102 -5.88 7.17 -4.21
CA VAL A 102 -6.83 8.20 -4.66
C VAL A 102 -7.57 7.76 -5.92
N ILE A 103 -6.85 7.22 -6.90
CA ILE A 103 -7.49 6.71 -8.14
C ILE A 103 -8.45 5.55 -7.82
N TYR A 104 -8.05 4.60 -6.97
CA TYR A 104 -8.94 3.52 -6.55
C TYR A 104 -10.16 4.01 -5.79
N TYR A 105 -10.05 5.05 -4.96
CA TYR A 105 -11.21 5.64 -4.30
C TYR A 105 -12.19 6.24 -5.29
N LEU A 106 -11.70 6.90 -6.35
CA LEU A 106 -12.56 7.43 -7.41
C LEU A 106 -13.30 6.31 -8.15
N LEU A 107 -12.65 5.18 -8.39
CA LEU A 107 -13.21 4.03 -9.10
C LEU A 107 -14.12 3.16 -8.22
N LEU A 108 -13.90 3.10 -6.91
CA LEU A 108 -14.55 2.14 -6.01
C LEU A 108 -16.08 2.13 -6.06
N PRO A 109 -16.81 3.27 -6.01
CA PRO A 109 -18.27 3.23 -6.06
C PRO A 109 -18.82 2.63 -7.36
N TRP A 110 -18.10 2.78 -8.48
CA TRP A 110 -18.45 2.20 -9.77
C TRP A 110 -18.16 0.70 -9.80
N ILE A 111 -16.97 0.29 -9.37
CA ILE A 111 -16.58 -1.11 -9.27
C ILE A 111 -17.54 -1.84 -8.30
N ALA A 112 -17.92 -1.23 -7.18
CA ALA A 112 -18.85 -1.81 -6.23
C ALA A 112 -20.24 -2.07 -6.84
N ARG A 113 -20.74 -1.18 -7.71
CA ARG A 113 -22.01 -1.39 -8.44
C ARG A 113 -21.90 -2.57 -9.42
N LEU A 114 -20.75 -2.70 -10.09
CA LEU A 114 -20.47 -3.86 -10.95
C LEU A 114 -20.41 -5.15 -10.15
N PHE A 115 -19.75 -5.15 -9.00
CA PHE A 115 -19.73 -6.29 -8.07
C PHE A 115 -21.13 -6.68 -7.57
N ARG A 116 -21.98 -5.71 -7.29
CA ARG A 116 -23.37 -5.96 -6.89
C ARG A 116 -24.14 -6.72 -7.97
N LYS A 117 -23.92 -6.36 -9.25
CA LYS A 117 -24.67 -6.90 -10.38
C LYS A 117 -24.04 -8.19 -10.94
N TRP A 118 -22.69 -8.22 -11.06
CA TRP A 118 -21.93 -9.28 -11.72
C TRP A 118 -20.63 -9.57 -10.96
N ALA A 119 -20.73 -10.04 -9.71
CA ALA A 119 -19.57 -10.20 -8.82
C ALA A 119 -18.44 -11.03 -9.46
N PHE A 120 -18.78 -12.23 -9.96
CA PHE A 120 -17.78 -13.11 -10.56
C PHE A 120 -17.14 -12.52 -11.82
N ALA A 121 -17.94 -11.96 -12.72
CA ALA A 121 -17.43 -11.36 -13.96
C ALA A 121 -16.55 -10.15 -13.66
N THR A 122 -16.96 -9.27 -12.74
CA THR A 122 -16.17 -8.10 -12.35
C THR A 122 -14.82 -8.51 -11.74
N TYR A 123 -14.83 -9.48 -10.83
CA TYR A 123 -13.63 -10.02 -10.24
C TYR A 123 -12.69 -10.62 -11.30
N SER A 124 -13.21 -11.46 -12.18
CA SER A 124 -12.43 -12.10 -13.25
C SER A 124 -11.83 -11.08 -14.22
N VAL A 125 -12.58 -10.06 -14.61
CA VAL A 125 -12.09 -8.98 -15.48
C VAL A 125 -10.97 -8.21 -14.79
N MET A 126 -11.10 -7.86 -13.51
CA MET A 126 -10.06 -7.16 -12.74
C MET A 126 -8.78 -8.01 -12.64
N LEU A 127 -8.90 -9.32 -12.43
CA LEU A 127 -7.76 -10.24 -12.44
C LEU A 127 -7.11 -10.31 -13.84
N MET A 128 -7.92 -10.46 -14.90
CA MET A 128 -7.40 -10.51 -16.27
C MET A 128 -6.63 -9.24 -16.64
N ILE A 129 -7.17 -8.07 -16.29
CA ILE A 129 -6.47 -6.79 -16.51
C ILE A 129 -5.11 -6.81 -15.81
N SER A 130 -5.05 -7.24 -14.56
CA SER A 130 -3.81 -7.29 -13.78
C SER A 130 -2.79 -8.26 -14.39
N VAL A 131 -3.22 -9.48 -14.74
CA VAL A 131 -2.36 -10.51 -15.33
C VAL A 131 -1.85 -10.07 -16.70
N THR A 132 -2.75 -9.56 -17.56
CA THR A 132 -2.38 -9.09 -18.91
C THR A 132 -1.41 -7.92 -18.83
N SER A 133 -1.67 -6.93 -17.98
CA SER A 133 -0.77 -5.79 -17.79
C SER A 133 0.61 -6.23 -17.28
N THR A 134 0.64 -7.17 -16.34
CA THR A 134 1.89 -7.76 -15.85
C THR A 134 2.64 -8.49 -16.96
N ALA A 135 1.96 -9.32 -17.75
CA ALA A 135 2.56 -10.04 -18.86
C ALA A 135 3.11 -9.09 -19.94
N VAL A 136 2.36 -8.05 -20.28
CA VAL A 136 2.83 -7.01 -21.24
C VAL A 136 4.11 -6.34 -20.74
N ILE A 137 4.16 -5.97 -19.45
CA ILE A 137 5.35 -5.31 -18.91
C ILE A 137 6.56 -6.26 -18.91
N LEU A 138 6.39 -7.49 -18.48
CA LEU A 138 7.48 -8.47 -18.43
C LEU A 138 8.01 -8.86 -19.81
N ASN A 139 7.15 -8.90 -20.84
CA ASN A 139 7.56 -9.34 -22.17
C ASN A 139 7.94 -8.17 -23.09
N CYS A 140 7.22 -7.04 -23.03
CA CYS A 140 7.43 -5.93 -23.97
C CYS A 140 8.35 -4.84 -23.41
N PHE A 141 8.50 -4.77 -22.07
CA PHE A 141 9.28 -3.74 -21.37
C PHE A 141 10.32 -4.36 -20.42
N ALA A 142 10.86 -5.53 -20.78
CA ALA A 142 11.89 -6.21 -20.01
C ALA A 142 13.09 -5.27 -19.74
N GLY A 143 13.55 -5.24 -18.49
CA GLY A 143 14.59 -4.31 -18.00
C GLY A 143 14.07 -2.90 -17.63
N LYS A 144 12.78 -2.62 -17.86
CA LYS A 144 12.11 -1.35 -17.49
C LYS A 144 10.95 -1.56 -16.50
N GLU A 145 10.93 -2.69 -15.81
CA GLU A 145 9.84 -3.08 -14.88
C GLU A 145 9.68 -2.05 -13.77
N ARG A 146 10.77 -1.41 -13.34
CA ARG A 146 10.74 -0.33 -12.36
C ARG A 146 9.90 0.87 -12.85
N ASN A 147 9.95 1.17 -14.13
CA ASN A 147 9.26 2.33 -14.72
C ASN A 147 7.76 2.10 -14.89
N TYR A 148 7.36 0.87 -15.20
CA TYR A 148 6.00 0.54 -15.61
C TYR A 148 5.28 -0.43 -14.66
N GLY A 149 6.01 -1.14 -13.79
CA GLY A 149 5.45 -2.18 -12.94
C GLY A 149 4.48 -1.70 -11.85
N ASN A 150 4.63 -0.46 -11.40
CA ASN A 150 3.78 0.11 -10.36
C ASN A 150 2.74 1.06 -10.94
N ASN A 151 1.74 0.51 -11.59
CA ASN A 151 0.62 1.25 -12.17
C ASN A 151 -0.74 0.65 -11.73
N ILE A 152 -1.82 1.38 -11.97
CA ILE A 152 -3.16 1.00 -11.52
C ILE A 152 -3.61 -0.35 -12.07
N LEU A 153 -3.24 -0.70 -13.29
CA LEU A 153 -3.69 -1.93 -13.94
C LEU A 153 -3.03 -3.16 -13.31
N THR A 154 -1.73 -3.09 -13.00
CA THR A 154 -1.00 -4.21 -12.35
C THR A 154 -1.45 -4.44 -10.91
N PHE A 155 -1.92 -3.41 -10.21
CA PHE A 155 -2.46 -3.52 -8.85
C PHE A 155 -3.94 -3.89 -8.80
N MET A 156 -4.63 -3.92 -9.95
CA MET A 156 -6.08 -4.18 -9.98
C MET A 156 -6.45 -5.56 -9.44
N GLY A 157 -5.61 -6.58 -9.64
CA GLY A 157 -5.79 -7.90 -9.05
C GLY A 157 -5.66 -7.92 -7.53
N ILE A 158 -4.72 -7.15 -6.99
CA ILE A 158 -4.59 -7.00 -5.53
C ILE A 158 -5.84 -6.34 -4.94
N TYR A 159 -6.33 -5.29 -5.59
CA TYR A 159 -7.53 -4.59 -5.17
C TYR A 159 -8.75 -5.49 -5.23
N ALA A 160 -8.89 -6.29 -6.30
CA ALA A 160 -9.94 -7.29 -6.46
C ALA A 160 -9.90 -8.35 -5.35
N ASN A 161 -8.71 -8.86 -5.00
CA ASN A 161 -8.54 -9.83 -3.92
C ASN A 161 -8.93 -9.25 -2.55
N GLY A 162 -8.64 -7.95 -2.30
CA GLY A 162 -9.10 -7.25 -1.10
C GLY A 162 -10.63 -7.15 -1.03
N MET A 163 -11.29 -6.82 -2.15
CA MET A 163 -12.75 -6.76 -2.24
C MET A 163 -13.40 -8.14 -2.07
N LEU A 164 -12.85 -9.18 -2.71
CA LEU A 164 -13.32 -10.56 -2.55
C LEU A 164 -13.17 -11.03 -1.11
N CYS A 165 -12.01 -10.81 -0.50
CA CYS A 165 -11.76 -11.12 0.91
C CYS A 165 -12.81 -10.47 1.82
N CYS A 166 -13.18 -9.23 1.54
CA CYS A 166 -14.19 -8.50 2.27
C CYS A 166 -15.60 -9.13 2.14
N ILE A 167 -16.01 -9.50 0.92
CA ILE A 167 -17.30 -10.21 0.71
C ILE A 167 -17.31 -11.53 1.47
N LEU A 168 -16.25 -12.34 1.33
CA LEU A 168 -16.14 -13.63 2.02
C LEU A 168 -16.20 -13.46 3.54
N TYR A 169 -15.56 -12.42 4.08
CA TYR A 169 -15.62 -12.12 5.51
C TYR A 169 -17.04 -11.78 5.98
N VAL A 170 -17.77 -10.93 5.24
CA VAL A 170 -19.15 -10.58 5.58
C VAL A 170 -20.08 -11.80 5.43
N MET A 171 -19.88 -12.62 4.41
CA MET A 171 -20.61 -13.90 4.25
C MET A 171 -20.31 -14.87 5.41
N TRP A 172 -19.03 -15.01 5.79
CA TRP A 172 -18.64 -15.81 6.93
C TRP A 172 -19.39 -15.38 8.20
N LYS A 173 -19.38 -14.10 8.51
CA LYS A 173 -20.08 -13.54 9.69
C LYS A 173 -21.59 -13.75 9.65
N LYS A 174 -22.19 -13.83 8.48
CA LYS A 174 -23.64 -14.06 8.31
C LYS A 174 -24.04 -15.53 8.42
N TYR A 175 -23.28 -16.42 7.79
CA TYR A 175 -23.71 -17.81 7.56
C TYR A 175 -22.97 -18.84 8.41
N VAL A 176 -21.81 -18.49 8.96
CA VAL A 176 -21.01 -19.45 9.74
C VAL A 176 -21.14 -19.16 11.22
N THR A 177 -21.63 -20.15 11.97
CA THR A 177 -21.60 -20.11 13.43
C THR A 177 -20.18 -20.38 13.90
N GLU A 178 -19.54 -19.37 14.47
CA GLU A 178 -18.18 -19.49 14.98
C GLU A 178 -18.14 -20.47 16.17
N ASN A 179 -17.26 -21.42 16.09
CA ASN A 179 -17.00 -22.39 17.15
C ASN A 179 -15.49 -22.48 17.42
N LYS A 180 -15.12 -23.26 18.46
CA LYS A 180 -13.73 -23.45 18.87
C LYS A 180 -12.82 -23.92 17.73
N TYR A 181 -13.32 -24.80 16.89
CA TYR A 181 -12.53 -25.41 15.78
C TYR A 181 -12.34 -24.42 14.65
N SER A 182 -13.36 -23.65 14.28
CA SER A 182 -13.24 -22.64 13.23
C SER A 182 -12.26 -21.50 13.62
N ARG A 183 -12.30 -21.09 14.91
CA ARG A 183 -11.35 -20.11 15.46
C ARG A 183 -9.91 -20.63 15.51
N LEU A 184 -9.73 -21.91 15.89
CA LEU A 184 -8.42 -22.56 15.86
C LEU A 184 -7.89 -22.66 14.44
N ALA A 185 -8.71 -23.10 13.49
CA ALA A 185 -8.34 -23.17 12.08
C ALA A 185 -7.91 -21.80 11.52
N GLY A 186 -8.67 -20.74 11.82
CA GLY A 186 -8.29 -19.36 11.47
C GLY A 186 -6.92 -18.98 12.02
N THR A 187 -6.64 -19.28 13.28
CA THR A 187 -5.34 -18.99 13.89
C THR A 187 -4.20 -19.76 13.21
N VAL A 188 -4.37 -21.06 12.98
CA VAL A 188 -3.35 -21.90 12.32
C VAL A 188 -3.08 -21.43 10.90
N ILE A 189 -4.12 -21.17 10.12
CA ILE A 189 -3.98 -20.68 8.73
C ILE A 189 -3.26 -19.31 8.71
N SER A 190 -3.61 -18.42 9.62
CA SER A 190 -2.95 -17.10 9.71
C SER A 190 -1.45 -17.23 10.00
N VAL A 191 -1.07 -18.10 10.94
CA VAL A 191 0.35 -18.37 11.26
C VAL A 191 1.06 -19.01 10.06
N LEU A 192 0.44 -19.99 9.38
CA LEU A 192 1.00 -20.59 8.17
C LEU A 192 1.22 -19.55 7.07
N CYS A 193 0.30 -18.61 6.87
CA CYS A 193 0.48 -17.52 5.91
C CYS A 193 1.72 -16.67 6.22
N ILE A 194 2.02 -16.40 7.50
CA ILE A 194 3.23 -15.66 7.89
C ILE A 194 4.49 -16.43 7.47
N PHE A 195 4.54 -17.74 7.74
CA PHE A 195 5.68 -18.57 7.32
C PHE A 195 5.83 -18.65 5.81
N LEU A 196 4.73 -18.79 5.06
CA LEU A 196 4.76 -18.82 3.61
C LEU A 196 5.23 -17.49 3.02
N MET A 197 4.74 -16.36 3.54
CA MET A 197 5.20 -15.03 3.12
C MET A 197 6.68 -14.82 3.40
N ASN A 198 7.17 -15.24 4.58
CA ASN A 198 8.59 -15.17 4.92
C ASN A 198 9.43 -16.06 3.99
N GLY A 199 8.98 -17.28 3.70
CA GLY A 199 9.63 -18.19 2.75
C GLY A 199 9.71 -17.59 1.33
N MET A 200 8.68 -16.90 0.88
CA MET A 200 8.71 -16.19 -0.41
C MET A 200 9.74 -15.07 -0.44
N ILE A 201 9.85 -14.28 0.63
CA ILE A 201 10.85 -13.20 0.74
C ILE A 201 12.27 -13.79 0.63
N HIS A 202 12.55 -14.84 1.39
CA HIS A 202 13.88 -15.49 1.37
C HIS A 202 14.21 -16.14 0.02
N LYS A 203 13.21 -16.68 -0.69
CA LYS A 203 13.41 -17.26 -2.01
C LYS A 203 13.92 -16.25 -3.04
N TYR A 204 13.51 -14.99 -2.90
CA TYR A 204 13.82 -13.90 -3.84
C TYR A 204 14.93 -12.98 -3.34
N ASP A 205 15.49 -13.27 -2.16
CA ASP A 205 16.61 -12.52 -1.60
C ASP A 205 17.87 -12.76 -2.48
N GLY A 206 18.44 -11.67 -2.99
CA GLY A 206 19.61 -11.71 -3.87
C GLY A 206 19.31 -11.78 -5.38
N ASP A 207 18.06 -11.78 -5.81
CA ASP A 207 17.74 -11.72 -7.24
C ASP A 207 18.22 -10.41 -7.88
N VAL A 208 18.82 -10.54 -9.05
CA VAL A 208 19.39 -9.42 -9.81
C VAL A 208 18.30 -8.45 -10.27
N ASN A 209 17.10 -8.95 -10.61
CA ASN A 209 15.95 -8.15 -11.03
C ASN A 209 14.77 -8.28 -10.07
N LEU A 210 14.92 -7.71 -8.88
CA LEU A 210 13.91 -7.73 -7.83
C LEU A 210 12.55 -7.16 -8.30
N GLN A 211 12.56 -6.20 -9.23
CA GLN A 211 11.33 -5.57 -9.74
C GLN A 211 10.51 -6.56 -10.59
N ALA A 212 11.15 -7.31 -11.47
CA ALA A 212 10.49 -8.34 -12.26
C ALA A 212 9.93 -9.44 -11.37
N VAL A 213 10.70 -9.89 -10.39
CA VAL A 213 10.28 -10.92 -9.42
C VAL A 213 9.07 -10.45 -8.59
N GLN A 214 9.09 -9.21 -8.10
CA GLN A 214 7.96 -8.62 -7.40
C GLN A 214 6.70 -8.57 -8.29
N LEU A 215 6.86 -8.24 -9.56
CA LEU A 215 5.76 -8.15 -10.50
C LEU A 215 5.16 -9.53 -10.80
N GLN A 216 6.00 -10.54 -11.00
CA GLN A 216 5.60 -11.95 -11.23
C GLN A 216 4.89 -12.55 -10.02
N SER A 217 5.41 -12.31 -8.82
CA SER A 217 4.89 -12.89 -7.58
C SER A 217 3.70 -12.12 -6.99
N ARG A 218 3.43 -10.90 -7.46
CA ARG A 218 2.45 -9.96 -6.91
C ARG A 218 1.07 -10.56 -6.68
N LEU A 219 0.55 -11.28 -7.67
CA LEU A 219 -0.78 -11.88 -7.57
C LEU A 219 -0.83 -12.99 -6.52
N VAL A 220 0.18 -13.86 -6.50
CA VAL A 220 0.31 -14.94 -5.50
C VAL A 220 0.44 -14.37 -4.09
N GLN A 221 1.27 -13.33 -3.92
CA GLN A 221 1.40 -12.62 -2.64
C GLN A 221 0.07 -12.00 -2.21
N SER A 222 -0.70 -11.44 -3.14
CA SER A 222 -1.99 -10.84 -2.81
C SER A 222 -3.02 -11.87 -2.34
N PHE A 223 -3.01 -13.08 -2.87
CA PHE A 223 -3.82 -14.18 -2.34
C PHE A 223 -3.40 -14.57 -0.92
N LEU A 224 -2.11 -14.66 -0.66
CA LEU A 224 -1.61 -14.94 0.69
C LEU A 224 -1.97 -13.84 1.68
N PHE A 225 -1.88 -12.57 1.27
CA PHE A 225 -2.31 -11.44 2.10
C PHE A 225 -3.82 -11.46 2.36
N ALA A 226 -4.64 -11.78 1.35
CA ALA A 226 -6.08 -11.92 1.51
C ALA A 226 -6.44 -13.06 2.46
N LEU A 227 -5.77 -14.21 2.31
CA LEU A 227 -5.96 -15.37 3.19
C LEU A 227 -5.50 -15.06 4.63
N PHE A 228 -4.37 -14.38 4.79
CA PHE A 228 -3.88 -13.92 6.09
C PHE A 228 -4.89 -12.98 6.77
N LEU A 229 -5.39 -11.99 6.03
CA LEU A 229 -6.36 -11.03 6.55
C LEU A 229 -7.66 -11.72 6.96
N PHE A 230 -8.20 -12.57 6.10
CA PHE A 230 -9.42 -13.33 6.37
C PHE A 230 -9.27 -14.25 7.58
N SER A 231 -8.22 -15.06 7.59
CA SER A 231 -7.98 -16.04 8.66
C SER A 231 -7.70 -15.36 10.01
N THR A 232 -6.98 -14.23 10.01
CA THR A 232 -6.77 -13.41 11.22
C THR A 232 -8.09 -12.84 11.75
N ALA A 233 -8.96 -12.35 10.86
CA ALA A 233 -10.27 -11.82 11.24
C ALA A 233 -11.22 -12.90 11.79
N CYS A 234 -11.02 -14.18 11.43
CA CYS A 234 -11.77 -15.33 11.91
C CYS A 234 -11.05 -16.13 13.03
N ALA A 235 -9.86 -15.71 13.45
CA ALA A 235 -9.02 -16.41 14.42
C ALA A 235 -9.56 -16.32 15.86
N GLY A 236 -8.91 -17.04 16.78
CA GLY A 236 -9.22 -16.99 18.20
C GLY A 236 -8.99 -15.61 18.82
N GLU A 237 -9.78 -15.27 19.84
CA GLU A 237 -9.78 -13.93 20.48
C GLU A 237 -8.39 -13.50 20.99
N TYR A 238 -7.63 -14.41 21.58
CA TYR A 238 -6.28 -14.13 22.07
C TYR A 238 -5.33 -13.75 20.93
N TYR A 239 -5.44 -14.43 19.78
CA TYR A 239 -4.65 -14.10 18.61
C TYR A 239 -5.07 -12.77 17.98
N GLN A 240 -6.37 -12.50 17.89
CA GLN A 240 -6.88 -11.21 17.41
C GLN A 240 -6.42 -10.04 18.29
N LYS A 241 -6.26 -10.21 19.61
CA LYS A 241 -5.76 -9.17 20.52
C LYS A 241 -4.34 -8.70 20.18
N LEU A 242 -3.53 -9.50 19.47
CA LEU A 242 -2.22 -9.07 18.99
C LEU A 242 -2.34 -7.91 17.97
N TYR A 243 -3.41 -7.91 17.17
CA TYR A 243 -3.66 -6.91 16.13
C TYR A 243 -4.72 -5.88 16.53
N SER A 244 -5.57 -6.20 17.50
CA SER A 244 -6.66 -5.36 17.97
C SER A 244 -6.49 -5.01 19.44
N ASN A 245 -5.54 -4.12 19.72
CA ASN A 245 -5.25 -3.61 21.05
C ASN A 245 -5.13 -2.09 21.05
N ARG A 246 -4.99 -1.47 22.22
CA ARG A 246 -4.91 0.00 22.37
C ARG A 246 -3.73 0.61 21.61
N VAL A 247 -2.59 -0.07 21.58
CA VAL A 247 -1.38 0.38 20.89
C VAL A 247 -1.62 0.36 19.37
N ALA A 248 -2.11 -0.76 18.82
CA ALA A 248 -2.46 -0.86 17.40
C ALA A 248 -3.50 0.20 17.00
N SER A 249 -4.53 0.42 17.84
CA SER A 249 -5.55 1.45 17.60
C SER A 249 -4.95 2.87 17.59
N LEU A 250 -3.98 3.14 18.45
CA LEU A 250 -3.25 4.41 18.45
C LEU A 250 -2.46 4.57 17.14
N PHE A 251 -1.68 3.56 16.77
CA PHE A 251 -0.92 3.59 15.50
C PHE A 251 -1.82 3.76 14.26
N CYS A 252 -3.00 3.17 14.23
CA CYS A 252 -3.96 3.34 13.14
C CYS A 252 -4.40 4.81 12.93
N LYS A 253 -4.43 5.62 13.99
CA LYS A 253 -4.88 7.02 13.89
C LYS A 253 -3.89 7.89 13.12
N PHE A 254 -2.59 7.67 13.28
CA PHE A 254 -1.54 8.45 12.63
C PHE A 254 -0.72 7.66 11.60
N SER A 255 -1.09 6.40 11.32
CA SER A 255 -0.37 5.53 10.37
C SER A 255 -0.20 6.15 8.99
N TYR A 256 -1.20 6.91 8.52
CA TYR A 256 -1.14 7.59 7.25
C TYR A 256 -0.09 8.72 7.25
N ASN A 257 -0.08 9.56 8.27
CA ASN A 257 0.94 10.60 8.41
C ASN A 257 2.32 9.98 8.60
N LEU A 258 2.44 8.95 9.43
CA LEU A 258 3.70 8.21 9.59
C LEU A 258 4.22 7.67 8.25
N TYR A 259 3.33 7.12 7.41
CA TYR A 259 3.68 6.68 6.08
C TYR A 259 4.17 7.83 5.18
N LEU A 260 3.56 8.99 5.23
CA LEU A 260 4.01 10.14 4.46
C LEU A 260 5.40 10.65 4.89
N TRP A 261 5.66 10.70 6.19
CA TRP A 261 6.88 11.31 6.71
C TRP A 261 8.11 10.39 6.73
N HIS A 262 7.93 9.07 6.86
CA HIS A 262 9.05 8.17 7.14
C HIS A 262 10.16 8.19 6.09
N GLN A 263 9.84 8.29 4.80
CA GLN A 263 10.88 8.30 3.76
C GLN A 263 11.61 9.63 3.71
N MET A 264 10.92 10.76 3.82
CA MET A 264 11.54 12.07 3.87
C MET A 264 12.51 12.18 5.06
N ILE A 265 12.07 11.71 6.23
CA ILE A 265 12.90 11.66 7.44
C ILE A 265 14.09 10.74 7.24
N ALA A 266 13.88 9.56 6.63
CA ALA A 266 14.97 8.63 6.33
C ALA A 266 16.03 9.28 5.41
N VAL A 267 15.61 9.93 4.34
CA VAL A 267 16.53 10.63 3.43
C VAL A 267 17.27 11.74 4.17
N TRP A 268 16.57 12.57 4.90
CA TRP A 268 17.16 13.68 5.67
C TRP A 268 18.17 13.19 6.71
N LEU A 269 17.84 12.18 7.51
CA LEU A 269 18.76 11.57 8.48
C LEU A 269 20.02 11.03 7.79
N LYS A 270 19.86 10.40 6.64
CA LYS A 270 20.99 9.88 5.87
C LYS A 270 21.87 10.99 5.30
N GLU A 271 21.30 12.05 4.75
CA GLU A 271 22.06 13.23 4.29
C GLU A 271 22.84 13.91 5.45
N LYS A 272 22.29 13.90 6.66
CA LYS A 272 22.95 14.42 7.87
C LYS A 272 23.89 13.40 8.55
N ARG A 273 24.07 12.20 7.99
CA ARG A 273 24.86 11.08 8.57
C ARG A 273 24.43 10.73 10.00
N ILE A 274 23.14 10.62 10.23
CA ILE A 274 22.55 10.25 11.53
C ILE A 274 21.89 8.86 11.42
N PRO A 275 22.31 7.83 12.19
CA PRO A 275 23.47 7.81 13.10
C PRO A 275 24.79 8.00 12.34
N TYR A 276 25.80 8.58 13.00
CA TYR A 276 27.07 8.90 12.37
C TYR A 276 27.80 7.67 11.79
N TRP A 277 28.42 7.86 10.64
CA TRP A 277 29.38 6.92 10.02
C TRP A 277 30.52 7.68 9.34
N SER A 278 31.70 7.03 9.29
CA SER A 278 32.88 7.51 8.57
C SER A 278 32.92 6.90 7.17
N GLY A 279 33.55 7.61 6.21
CA GLY A 279 33.67 7.16 4.81
C GLY A 279 32.51 7.60 3.91
N ASP A 280 32.63 7.26 2.61
CA ASP A 280 31.67 7.72 1.58
C ASP A 280 30.51 6.74 1.36
N THR A 281 30.71 5.47 1.70
CA THR A 281 29.67 4.45 1.54
C THR A 281 28.82 4.34 2.79
N PRO A 282 27.49 4.52 2.67
CA PRO A 282 26.59 4.37 3.82
C PRO A 282 26.59 2.95 4.37
N PRO A 283 26.52 2.74 5.71
CA PRO A 283 26.64 1.42 6.34
C PRO A 283 25.56 0.40 5.94
N ASN A 284 24.42 0.85 5.45
CA ASN A 284 23.41 -0.06 4.89
C ASN A 284 23.86 -0.75 3.59
N MET A 285 24.86 -0.20 2.88
CA MET A 285 25.46 -0.82 1.69
C MET A 285 26.65 -1.70 2.04
N THR A 286 27.25 -1.55 3.22
CA THR A 286 28.38 -2.37 3.70
C THR A 286 27.94 -3.52 4.60
N GLY A 287 26.63 -3.70 4.81
CA GLY A 287 26.08 -4.80 5.60
C GLY A 287 26.17 -4.61 7.13
N ASP A 288 26.45 -3.39 7.61
CA ASP A 288 26.45 -3.09 9.05
C ASP A 288 25.02 -3.15 9.62
N ARG A 289 24.67 -4.33 10.17
CA ARG A 289 23.36 -4.60 10.76
C ARG A 289 23.08 -3.75 12.00
N VAL A 290 24.08 -3.45 12.81
CA VAL A 290 23.91 -2.66 14.04
C VAL A 290 23.52 -1.24 13.70
N TRP A 291 24.21 -0.64 12.74
CA TRP A 291 23.86 0.68 12.23
C TRP A 291 22.46 0.69 11.60
N GLN A 292 22.12 -0.33 10.80
CA GLN A 292 20.81 -0.45 10.16
C GLN A 292 19.67 -0.47 11.19
N TRP A 293 19.82 -1.25 12.27
CA TRP A 293 18.82 -1.27 13.35
C TRP A 293 18.67 0.07 14.04
N LYS A 294 19.79 0.72 14.39
CA LYS A 294 19.76 2.07 15.00
C LYS A 294 19.07 3.07 14.09
N TYR A 295 19.36 3.04 12.80
CA TYR A 295 18.77 3.91 11.80
C TYR A 295 17.26 3.67 11.64
N GLN A 296 16.82 2.42 11.55
CA GLN A 296 15.41 2.07 11.43
C GLN A 296 14.60 2.50 12.66
N ILE A 297 15.12 2.24 13.86
CA ILE A 297 14.47 2.66 15.11
C ILE A 297 14.33 4.19 15.13
N LEU A 298 15.39 4.89 14.76
CA LEU A 298 15.39 6.36 14.74
C LEU A 298 14.35 6.91 13.74
N ILE A 299 14.29 6.34 12.53
CA ILE A 299 13.26 6.71 11.54
C ILE A 299 11.87 6.52 12.13
N ILE A 300 11.58 5.37 12.73
CA ILE A 300 10.26 5.07 13.30
C ILE A 300 9.91 6.09 14.40
N VAL A 301 10.83 6.34 15.33
CA VAL A 301 10.59 7.24 16.47
C VAL A 301 10.37 8.67 16.01
N VAL A 302 11.25 9.19 15.14
CA VAL A 302 11.13 10.57 14.63
C VAL A 302 9.89 10.72 13.77
N SER A 303 9.61 9.76 12.88
CA SER A 303 8.42 9.78 12.04
C SER A 303 7.13 9.70 12.85
N ALA A 304 7.10 8.90 13.92
CA ALA A 304 5.95 8.83 14.82
C ALA A 304 5.75 10.15 15.58
N ALA A 305 6.83 10.77 16.06
CA ALA A 305 6.76 12.07 16.73
C ALA A 305 6.18 13.15 15.80
N VAL A 306 6.67 13.22 14.55
CA VAL A 306 6.17 14.18 13.54
C VAL A 306 4.75 13.85 13.10
N ALA A 307 4.38 12.58 13.01
CA ALA A 307 3.03 12.18 12.57
C ALA A 307 1.93 12.47 13.60
N VAL A 308 2.29 12.63 14.88
CA VAL A 308 1.35 12.91 15.98
C VAL A 308 1.24 14.41 16.25
N ALA A 309 2.29 15.18 15.95
CA ALA A 309 2.31 16.63 16.06
C ALA A 309 1.39 17.31 15.04
#